data_f4a1abea07d7d9efd367fe540fca64aa
#
_entry.id   f4a1abea07d7d9efd367fe540fca64aa
#
_cell.length_a   1.000
_cell.length_b   1.000
_cell.length_c   1.000
_cell.angle_alpha   90.00
_cell.angle_beta   90.00
_cell.angle_gamma   90.00
#
_symmetry.space_group_name_H-M   'P 1'
#
loop_
_entity.id
_entity.type
_entity.pdbx_description
1 polymer ?
#
loop_
_entity_poly.entity_id
_entity_poly.type
_entity_poly.pdbx_seq_one_letter_code
_entity_poly.pdbx_strand_id
1 'polypeptide(L)'
;MEFGEKLLELRNSKGMTQEELAEALFVSRTAISKWELGRGYPSIDSLKEISMFFSVSIDELLSSEKLVIIAEKENRANIRKVLDYLLGLNDLLACGLIFLPLFPHPVEKMVYAVSLIEYSDVSASIRLIYWILFASLGASGVVIVVLNHFKFEKAKRVMITLSMGISIVTVLVIAITRAAYATSVAFILMTIKGLLLLKREKT
;
A
#
# COMPACT_ATOMS: atom_id res chain seq x y z
N MET A 1 26.86 11.48 23.68
CA MET A 1 26.95 10.03 23.49
C MET A 1 25.93 9.62 22.46
N GLU A 2 26.32 8.86 21.45
CA GLU A 2 25.38 8.35 20.44
C GLU A 2 24.53 7.21 21.02
N PHE A 3 23.33 7.01 20.47
CA PHE A 3 22.40 5.96 20.93
C PHE A 3 23.06 4.57 21.03
N GLY A 4 23.88 4.19 20.05
CA GLY A 4 24.53 2.89 20.02
C GLY A 4 25.54 2.71 21.18
N GLU A 5 26.31 3.73 21.47
CA GLU A 5 27.25 3.74 22.61
C GLU A 5 26.48 3.64 23.93
N LYS A 6 25.35 4.35 24.04
CA LYS A 6 24.51 4.31 25.24
C LYS A 6 23.89 2.93 25.46
N LEU A 7 23.37 2.32 24.37
CA LEU A 7 22.80 0.96 24.44
C LEU A 7 23.87 -0.07 24.84
N LEU A 8 25.05 0.03 24.23
CA LEU A 8 26.20 -0.83 24.60
C LEU A 8 26.58 -0.70 26.06
N GLU A 9 26.65 0.53 26.58
CA GLU A 9 26.96 0.80 28.00
C GLU A 9 25.88 0.22 28.91
N LEU A 10 24.59 0.43 28.61
CA LEU A 10 23.49 -0.11 29.39
C LEU A 10 23.47 -1.64 29.42
N ARG A 11 23.70 -2.28 28.26
CA ARG A 11 23.78 -3.75 28.19
C ARG A 11 24.96 -4.30 29.00
N ASN A 12 26.15 -3.69 28.86
CA ASN A 12 27.33 -4.12 29.60
C ASN A 12 27.15 -3.91 31.09
N SER A 13 26.48 -2.85 31.55
CA SER A 13 26.20 -2.62 32.96
C SER A 13 25.34 -3.70 33.59
N LYS A 14 24.49 -4.37 32.80
CA LYS A 14 23.71 -5.54 33.23
C LYS A 14 24.45 -6.89 33.01
N GLY A 15 25.68 -6.88 32.49
CA GLY A 15 26.46 -8.08 32.20
C GLY A 15 25.87 -8.97 31.07
N MET A 16 25.02 -8.42 30.24
CA MET A 16 24.30 -9.18 29.21
C MET A 16 25.10 -9.27 27.91
N THR A 17 24.95 -10.40 27.20
CA THR A 17 25.35 -10.56 25.78
C THR A 17 24.33 -9.88 24.84
N GLN A 18 24.72 -9.67 23.56
CA GLN A 18 23.78 -9.18 22.55
C GLN A 18 22.61 -10.15 22.32
N GLU A 19 22.83 -11.44 22.49
CA GLU A 19 21.78 -12.48 22.35
C GLU A 19 20.77 -12.36 23.50
N GLU A 20 21.21 -12.32 24.74
CA GLU A 20 20.34 -12.18 25.91
C GLU A 20 19.53 -10.88 25.89
N LEU A 21 20.12 -9.76 25.43
CA LEU A 21 19.39 -8.52 25.28
C LEU A 21 18.34 -8.63 24.13
N ALA A 22 18.69 -9.30 23.06
CA ALA A 22 17.77 -9.50 21.93
C ALA A 22 16.55 -10.35 22.34
N GLU A 23 16.76 -11.42 23.10
CA GLU A 23 15.69 -12.24 23.66
C GLU A 23 14.80 -11.42 24.61
N ALA A 24 15.40 -10.65 25.53
CA ALA A 24 14.68 -9.83 26.49
C ALA A 24 13.81 -8.74 25.82
N LEU A 25 14.22 -8.23 24.68
CA LEU A 25 13.51 -7.19 23.92
C LEU A 25 12.68 -7.74 22.75
N PHE A 26 12.58 -9.07 22.59
CA PHE A 26 11.87 -9.75 21.51
C PHE A 26 12.29 -9.27 20.10
N VAL A 27 13.60 -9.05 19.92
CA VAL A 27 14.20 -8.63 18.65
C VAL A 27 15.29 -9.60 18.20
N SER A 28 15.81 -9.46 16.98
CA SER A 28 16.93 -10.28 16.54
C SER A 28 18.26 -9.78 17.09
N ARG A 29 19.22 -10.68 17.37
CA ARG A 29 20.60 -10.32 17.74
C ARG A 29 21.23 -9.37 16.71
N THR A 30 20.92 -9.55 15.42
CA THR A 30 21.41 -8.67 14.36
C THR A 30 20.87 -7.26 14.46
N ALA A 31 19.67 -7.05 15.03
CA ALA A 31 19.13 -5.72 15.30
C ALA A 31 19.94 -5.03 16.41
N ILE A 32 20.17 -5.71 17.53
CA ILE A 32 21.00 -5.18 18.62
C ILE A 32 22.38 -4.79 18.10
N SER A 33 23.05 -5.69 17.38
CA SER A 33 24.38 -5.42 16.81
C SER A 33 24.40 -4.20 15.88
N LYS A 34 23.39 -4.03 15.02
CA LYS A 34 23.28 -2.85 14.15
C LYS A 34 23.05 -1.56 14.93
N TRP A 35 22.25 -1.62 15.98
CA TRP A 35 21.96 -0.46 16.83
C TRP A 35 23.21 -0.02 17.62
N GLU A 36 23.93 -0.95 18.23
CA GLU A 36 25.17 -0.66 18.96
C GLU A 36 26.28 -0.09 18.05
N LEU A 37 26.33 -0.57 16.78
CA LEU A 37 27.29 -0.07 15.79
C LEU A 37 26.86 1.23 15.09
N GLY A 38 25.72 1.83 15.45
CA GLY A 38 25.20 3.03 14.81
C GLY A 38 24.75 2.83 13.35
N ARG A 39 24.59 1.57 12.89
CA ARG A 39 24.18 1.22 11.51
C ARG A 39 22.67 1.22 11.31
N GLY A 40 21.92 1.67 12.30
CA GLY A 40 20.47 1.78 12.29
C GLY A 40 19.95 2.22 13.65
N TYR A 41 18.64 2.53 13.68
CA TYR A 41 17.93 2.90 14.91
C TYR A 41 16.77 1.94 15.14
N PRO A 42 16.38 1.68 16.41
CA PRO A 42 15.18 0.95 16.75
C PRO A 42 13.93 1.72 16.31
N SER A 43 12.81 1.00 16.20
CA SER A 43 11.48 1.62 16.07
C SER A 43 11.06 2.32 17.35
N ILE A 44 10.02 3.15 17.30
CA ILE A 44 9.48 3.79 18.51
C ILE A 44 9.04 2.75 19.53
N ASP A 45 8.43 1.65 19.10
CA ASP A 45 8.03 0.57 20.00
C ASP A 45 9.24 -0.11 20.64
N SER A 46 10.29 -0.40 19.86
CA SER A 46 11.54 -0.94 20.40
C SER A 46 12.24 0.03 21.36
N LEU A 47 12.16 1.35 21.10
CA LEU A 47 12.68 2.37 22.01
C LEU A 47 11.95 2.38 23.36
N LYS A 48 10.63 2.21 23.34
CA LYS A 48 9.82 2.08 24.57
C LYS A 48 10.23 0.84 25.36
N GLU A 49 10.38 -0.31 24.69
CA GLU A 49 10.83 -1.56 25.33
C GLU A 49 12.23 -1.40 25.95
N ILE A 50 13.18 -0.79 25.24
CA ILE A 50 14.53 -0.49 25.75
C ILE A 50 14.44 0.44 26.96
N SER A 51 13.66 1.51 26.89
CA SER A 51 13.42 2.47 27.96
C SER A 51 12.88 1.79 29.23
N MET A 52 11.86 0.95 29.08
CA MET A 52 11.27 0.18 30.18
C MET A 52 12.25 -0.85 30.75
N PHE A 53 12.94 -1.60 29.91
CA PHE A 53 13.87 -2.65 30.32
C PHE A 53 15.07 -2.12 31.14
N PHE A 54 15.60 -0.96 30.71
CA PHE A 54 16.72 -0.32 31.39
C PHE A 54 16.30 0.72 32.43
N SER A 55 15.00 1.02 32.55
CA SER A 55 14.45 2.06 33.44
C SER A 55 15.08 3.44 33.21
N VAL A 56 15.30 3.78 31.93
CA VAL A 56 15.82 5.09 31.48
C VAL A 56 14.76 5.76 30.60
N SER A 57 14.74 7.10 30.55
CA SER A 57 13.84 7.82 29.66
C SER A 57 14.28 7.69 28.19
N ILE A 58 13.32 7.82 27.26
CA ILE A 58 13.64 7.82 25.82
C ILE A 58 14.51 9.03 25.46
N ASP A 59 14.32 10.17 26.14
CA ASP A 59 15.14 11.38 25.96
C ASP A 59 16.59 11.17 26.43
N GLU A 60 16.82 10.32 27.41
CA GLU A 60 18.16 9.90 27.81
C GLU A 60 18.82 8.95 26.82
N LEU A 61 18.01 8.15 26.11
CA LEU A 61 18.48 7.25 25.05
C LEU A 61 18.79 7.99 23.75
N LEU A 62 18.01 9.00 23.41
CA LEU A 62 18.07 9.73 22.15
C LEU A 62 18.02 11.24 22.34
N SER A 63 18.72 11.98 21.49
CA SER A 63 18.43 13.42 21.37
C SER A 63 17.03 13.64 20.77
N SER A 64 16.33 14.69 21.21
CA SER A 64 14.99 15.05 20.74
C SER A 64 14.90 15.14 19.21
N GLU A 65 15.95 15.62 18.54
CA GLU A 65 16.03 15.70 17.08
C GLU A 65 15.97 14.31 16.41
N LYS A 66 16.64 13.30 16.98
CA LYS A 66 16.63 11.94 16.44
C LYS A 66 15.29 11.24 16.64
N LEU A 67 14.58 11.52 17.74
CA LEU A 67 13.21 11.04 17.95
C LEU A 67 12.26 11.55 16.86
N VAL A 68 12.34 12.82 16.51
CA VAL A 68 11.52 13.42 15.44
C VAL A 68 11.78 12.72 14.11
N ILE A 69 13.05 12.50 13.75
CA ILE A 69 13.43 11.82 12.50
C ILE A 69 12.86 10.39 12.43
N ILE A 70 12.94 9.63 13.53
CA ILE A 70 12.40 8.27 13.59
C ILE A 70 10.88 8.29 13.46
N ALA A 71 10.20 9.17 14.20
CA ALA A 71 8.75 9.33 14.15
C ALA A 71 8.25 9.72 12.75
N GLU A 72 8.94 10.65 12.08
CA GLU A 72 8.62 11.01 10.70
C GLU A 72 8.79 9.84 9.73
N LYS A 73 9.87 9.07 9.85
CA LYS A 73 10.12 7.91 8.99
C LYS A 73 9.04 6.84 9.16
N GLU A 74 8.63 6.56 10.39
CA GLU A 74 7.56 5.61 10.68
C GLU A 74 6.20 6.11 10.16
N ASN A 75 5.92 7.40 10.36
CA ASN A 75 4.69 8.00 9.84
C ASN A 75 4.61 7.91 8.32
N ARG A 76 5.70 8.23 7.60
CA ARG A 76 5.78 8.08 6.14
C ARG A 76 5.56 6.62 5.71
N ALA A 77 6.18 5.66 6.40
CA ALA A 77 5.99 4.24 6.10
C ALA A 77 4.53 3.79 6.30
N ASN A 78 3.86 4.28 7.35
CA ASN A 78 2.45 4.00 7.61
C ASN A 78 1.53 4.63 6.57
N ILE A 79 1.79 5.89 6.19
CA ILE A 79 1.03 6.56 5.11
C ILE A 79 1.17 5.79 3.80
N ARG A 80 2.37 5.34 3.43
CA ARG A 80 2.58 4.49 2.24
C ARG A 80 1.75 3.23 2.28
N LYS A 81 1.72 2.51 3.41
CA LYS A 81 0.89 1.31 3.54
C LYS A 81 -0.58 1.59 3.33
N VAL A 82 -1.10 2.66 3.91
CA VAL A 82 -2.50 3.07 3.73
C VAL A 82 -2.79 3.40 2.26
N LEU A 83 -1.89 4.15 1.59
CA LEU A 83 -2.04 4.47 0.18
C LEU A 83 -2.02 3.21 -0.71
N ASP A 84 -1.18 2.22 -0.39
CA ASP A 84 -1.14 0.95 -1.10
C ASP A 84 -2.47 0.15 -0.93
N TYR A 85 -3.07 0.15 0.26
CA TYR A 85 -4.41 -0.43 0.47
C TYR A 85 -5.48 0.32 -0.31
N LEU A 86 -5.44 1.66 -0.34
CA LEU A 86 -6.40 2.46 -1.13
C LEU A 86 -6.26 2.21 -2.63
N LEU A 87 -5.04 2.00 -3.15
CA LEU A 87 -4.82 1.61 -4.55
C LEU A 87 -5.44 0.26 -4.87
N GLY A 88 -5.23 -0.74 -4.01
CA GLY A 88 -5.87 -2.06 -4.18
C GLY A 88 -7.40 -1.99 -4.09
N LEU A 89 -7.94 -1.22 -3.14
CA LEU A 89 -9.38 -1.01 -2.99
C LEU A 89 -9.98 -0.31 -4.23
N ASN A 90 -9.29 0.69 -4.78
CA ASN A 90 -9.72 1.36 -6.01
C ASN A 90 -9.86 0.39 -7.19
N ASP A 91 -8.95 -0.58 -7.32
CA ASP A 91 -9.03 -1.61 -8.37
C ASP A 91 -10.18 -2.59 -8.13
N LEU A 92 -10.46 -2.93 -6.87
CA LEU A 92 -11.65 -3.73 -6.52
C LEU A 92 -12.95 -2.99 -6.82
N LEU A 93 -13.01 -1.68 -6.56
CA LEU A 93 -14.15 -0.85 -6.92
C LEU A 93 -14.35 -0.80 -8.45
N ALA A 94 -13.26 -0.72 -9.22
CA ALA A 94 -13.34 -0.77 -10.68
C ALA A 94 -13.91 -2.11 -11.17
N CYS A 95 -13.54 -3.24 -10.56
CA CYS A 95 -14.16 -4.54 -10.84
C CYS A 95 -15.67 -4.52 -10.50
N GLY A 96 -16.09 -3.82 -9.47
CA GLY A 96 -17.49 -3.64 -9.08
C GLY A 96 -18.37 -2.97 -10.15
N LEU A 97 -17.78 -2.25 -11.12
CA LEU A 97 -18.52 -1.64 -12.24
C LEU A 97 -19.25 -2.68 -13.10
N ILE A 98 -18.86 -3.95 -13.04
CA ILE A 98 -19.56 -5.06 -13.71
C ILE A 98 -21.03 -5.14 -13.30
N PHE A 99 -21.32 -4.83 -12.04
CA PHE A 99 -22.65 -4.98 -11.45
C PHE A 99 -23.52 -3.71 -11.56
N LEU A 100 -22.90 -2.55 -11.87
CA LEU A 100 -23.61 -1.29 -11.93
C LEU A 100 -24.26 -1.09 -13.30
N PRO A 101 -25.45 -0.44 -13.38
CA PRO A 101 -26.15 -0.14 -14.63
C PRO A 101 -25.47 1.04 -15.33
N LEU A 102 -24.36 0.79 -16.01
CA LEU A 102 -23.53 1.82 -16.65
C LEU A 102 -23.42 1.64 -18.18
N PHE A 103 -23.94 0.54 -18.71
CA PHE A 103 -23.85 0.23 -20.13
C PHE A 103 -25.15 0.57 -20.86
N PRO A 104 -25.08 1.21 -22.05
CA PRO A 104 -26.25 1.64 -22.76
C PRO A 104 -26.99 0.47 -23.42
N HIS A 105 -28.29 0.36 -23.18
CA HIS A 105 -29.18 -0.60 -23.82
C HIS A 105 -30.30 0.14 -24.53
N PRO A 106 -30.22 0.31 -25.85
CA PRO A 106 -31.25 1.01 -26.63
C PRO A 106 -32.49 0.14 -26.78
N VAL A 107 -33.65 0.65 -26.33
CA VAL A 107 -34.95 0.03 -26.53
C VAL A 107 -35.86 1.06 -27.19
N GLU A 108 -36.27 0.80 -28.41
CA GLU A 108 -37.09 1.69 -29.23
C GLU A 108 -36.49 3.11 -29.35
N LYS A 109 -37.06 4.09 -28.67
CA LYS A 109 -36.60 5.50 -28.67
C LYS A 109 -35.90 5.93 -27.40
N MET A 110 -35.72 5.02 -26.43
CA MET A 110 -35.09 5.29 -25.15
C MET A 110 -33.81 4.48 -25.00
N VAL A 111 -32.89 5.01 -24.20
CA VAL A 111 -31.66 4.30 -23.82
C VAL A 111 -31.72 4.03 -22.34
N TYR A 112 -31.75 2.77 -21.96
CA TYR A 112 -31.70 2.33 -20.58
C TYR A 112 -30.22 2.03 -20.20
N ALA A 113 -29.90 2.13 -18.95
CA ALA A 113 -28.62 1.70 -18.44
C ALA A 113 -28.75 0.30 -17.83
N VAL A 114 -27.89 -0.62 -18.26
CA VAL A 114 -27.86 -2.02 -17.78
C VAL A 114 -26.49 -2.37 -17.22
N SER A 115 -26.39 -3.44 -16.43
CA SER A 115 -25.12 -3.97 -15.96
C SER A 115 -24.36 -4.65 -17.10
N LEU A 116 -23.05 -4.87 -16.93
CA LEU A 116 -22.25 -5.61 -17.91
C LEU A 116 -22.76 -7.05 -18.10
N ILE A 117 -23.40 -7.62 -17.09
CA ILE A 117 -23.97 -8.98 -17.12
C ILE A 117 -25.09 -9.06 -18.17
N GLU A 118 -25.94 -8.02 -18.23
CA GLU A 118 -27.09 -7.93 -19.12
C GLU A 118 -26.75 -7.29 -20.47
N TYR A 119 -25.58 -6.68 -20.59
CA TYR A 119 -25.18 -5.90 -21.76
C TYR A 119 -24.94 -6.80 -22.97
N SER A 120 -25.90 -6.82 -23.92
CA SER A 120 -25.91 -7.65 -25.12
C SER A 120 -25.74 -6.87 -26.44
N ASP A 121 -25.73 -5.52 -26.39
CA ASP A 121 -25.71 -4.66 -27.57
C ASP A 121 -24.35 -4.52 -28.27
N VAL A 122 -23.36 -5.25 -27.77
CA VAL A 122 -22.03 -5.31 -28.37
C VAL A 122 -21.69 -6.74 -28.80
N SER A 123 -20.71 -6.88 -29.70
CA SER A 123 -20.23 -8.20 -30.10
C SER A 123 -19.74 -9.01 -28.91
N ALA A 124 -19.86 -10.34 -28.99
CA ALA A 124 -19.36 -11.25 -27.95
C ALA A 124 -17.88 -11.02 -27.64
N SER A 125 -17.08 -10.66 -28.64
CA SER A 125 -15.64 -10.36 -28.46
C SER A 125 -15.43 -9.12 -27.60
N ILE A 126 -16.17 -8.02 -27.83
CA ILE A 126 -16.05 -6.79 -27.03
C ILE A 126 -16.49 -7.06 -25.58
N ARG A 127 -17.59 -7.80 -25.39
CA ARG A 127 -18.05 -8.19 -24.06
C ARG A 127 -17.03 -9.04 -23.31
N LEU A 128 -16.37 -9.99 -24.00
CA LEU A 128 -15.29 -10.79 -23.43
C LEU A 128 -14.10 -9.91 -22.99
N ILE A 129 -13.73 -8.92 -23.82
CA ILE A 129 -12.65 -7.96 -23.48
C ILE A 129 -13.00 -7.20 -22.19
N TYR A 130 -14.23 -6.74 -22.01
CA TYR A 130 -14.66 -6.08 -20.78
C TYR A 130 -14.51 -6.97 -19.56
N TRP A 131 -14.98 -8.23 -19.66
CA TRP A 131 -14.83 -9.22 -18.58
C TRP A 131 -13.36 -9.43 -18.20
N ILE A 132 -12.47 -9.58 -19.19
CA ILE A 132 -11.04 -9.77 -18.94
C ILE A 132 -10.45 -8.52 -18.26
N LEU A 133 -10.76 -7.32 -18.74
CA LEU A 133 -10.23 -6.07 -18.17
C LEU A 133 -10.69 -5.84 -16.74
N PHE A 134 -11.97 -5.95 -16.46
CA PHE A 134 -12.47 -5.78 -15.09
C PHE A 134 -12.03 -6.89 -14.15
N ALA A 135 -11.99 -8.14 -14.58
CA ALA A 135 -11.47 -9.24 -13.78
C ALA A 135 -9.97 -9.06 -13.48
N SER A 136 -9.19 -8.59 -14.46
CA SER A 136 -7.76 -8.31 -14.26
C SER A 136 -7.53 -7.15 -13.27
N LEU A 137 -8.38 -6.11 -13.27
CA LEU A 137 -8.34 -5.06 -12.26
C LEU A 137 -8.69 -5.60 -10.88
N GLY A 138 -9.73 -6.40 -10.75
CA GLY A 138 -10.07 -7.04 -9.47
C GLY A 138 -8.94 -7.93 -8.95
N ALA A 139 -8.37 -8.76 -9.81
CA ALA A 139 -7.23 -9.61 -9.45
C ALA A 139 -6.02 -8.78 -9.02
N SER A 140 -5.70 -7.69 -9.74
CA SER A 140 -4.60 -6.79 -9.38
C SER A 140 -4.84 -6.13 -8.01
N GLY A 141 -6.07 -5.72 -7.72
CA GLY A 141 -6.46 -5.14 -6.43
C GLY A 141 -6.21 -6.11 -5.27
N VAL A 142 -6.65 -7.37 -5.42
CA VAL A 142 -6.40 -8.43 -4.42
C VAL A 142 -4.89 -8.64 -4.23
N VAL A 143 -4.14 -8.78 -5.34
CA VAL A 143 -2.68 -9.01 -5.28
C VAL A 143 -1.96 -7.84 -4.59
N ILE A 144 -2.32 -6.58 -4.87
CA ILE A 144 -1.73 -5.41 -4.22
C ILE A 144 -1.96 -5.46 -2.69
N VAL A 145 -3.19 -5.78 -2.25
CA VAL A 145 -3.54 -5.90 -0.83
C VAL A 145 -2.73 -7.02 -0.16
N VAL A 146 -2.64 -8.19 -0.79
CA VAL A 146 -1.88 -9.34 -0.29
C VAL A 146 -0.39 -9.02 -0.20
N LEU A 147 0.21 -8.46 -1.25
CA LEU A 147 1.63 -8.10 -1.27
C LEU A 147 1.96 -7.01 -0.22
N ASN A 148 1.01 -6.11 0.05
CA ASN A 148 1.17 -5.11 1.10
C ASN A 148 1.16 -5.74 2.50
N HIS A 149 0.34 -6.76 2.73
CA HIS A 149 0.30 -7.51 3.98
C HIS A 149 1.63 -8.25 4.23
N PHE A 150 2.17 -8.95 3.23
CA PHE A 150 3.42 -9.71 3.32
C PHE A 150 4.70 -8.87 3.11
N LYS A 151 4.61 -7.56 2.95
CA LYS A 151 5.74 -6.59 2.80
C LYS A 151 6.66 -6.87 1.59
N PHE A 152 6.15 -7.44 0.51
CA PHE A 152 6.90 -7.67 -0.75
C PHE A 152 6.97 -6.39 -1.61
N GLU A 153 7.84 -5.44 -1.23
CA GLU A 153 7.88 -4.09 -1.81
C GLU A 153 8.17 -4.06 -3.32
N LYS A 154 9.11 -4.89 -3.81
CA LYS A 154 9.45 -4.93 -5.24
C LYS A 154 8.29 -5.43 -6.10
N ALA A 155 7.71 -6.56 -5.73
CA ALA A 155 6.58 -7.16 -6.44
C ALA A 155 5.35 -6.23 -6.42
N LYS A 156 5.06 -5.62 -5.28
CA LYS A 156 3.98 -4.65 -5.11
C LYS A 156 4.14 -3.44 -6.04
N ARG A 157 5.35 -2.86 -6.14
CA ARG A 157 5.61 -1.72 -7.04
C ARG A 157 5.32 -2.08 -8.50
N VAL A 158 5.81 -3.23 -8.97
CA VAL A 158 5.55 -3.72 -10.32
C VAL A 158 4.04 -3.92 -10.54
N MET A 159 3.35 -4.53 -9.59
CA MET A 159 1.91 -4.78 -9.69
C MET A 159 1.09 -3.50 -9.76
N ILE A 160 1.42 -2.49 -8.97
CA ILE A 160 0.78 -1.16 -9.02
C ILE A 160 0.97 -0.50 -10.38
N THR A 161 2.17 -0.56 -10.96
CA THR A 161 2.45 0.01 -12.29
C THR A 161 1.67 -0.71 -13.38
N LEU A 162 1.65 -2.05 -13.37
CA LEU A 162 0.86 -2.85 -14.31
C LEU A 162 -0.64 -2.54 -14.21
N SER A 163 -1.15 -2.48 -13.00
CA SER A 163 -2.55 -2.16 -12.71
C SER A 163 -2.93 -0.76 -13.21
N MET A 164 -2.03 0.22 -13.15
CA MET A 164 -2.27 1.55 -13.75
C MET A 164 -2.38 1.44 -15.27
N GLY A 165 -1.51 0.67 -15.92
CA GLY A 165 -1.59 0.40 -17.35
C GLY A 165 -2.93 -0.24 -17.76
N ILE A 166 -3.38 -1.25 -17.00
CA ILE A 166 -4.67 -1.91 -17.22
C ILE A 166 -5.82 -0.90 -17.07
N SER A 167 -5.79 -0.02 -16.08
CA SER A 167 -6.81 1.02 -15.88
C SER A 167 -6.91 1.96 -17.08
N ILE A 168 -5.77 2.39 -17.64
CA ILE A 168 -5.72 3.24 -18.84
C ILE A 168 -6.34 2.52 -20.05
N VAL A 169 -5.93 1.27 -20.28
CA VAL A 169 -6.48 0.45 -21.38
C VAL A 169 -7.99 0.25 -21.21
N THR A 170 -8.46 0.00 -19.99
CA THR A 170 -9.88 -0.17 -19.68
C THR A 170 -10.67 1.08 -20.06
N VAL A 171 -10.24 2.27 -19.64
CA VAL A 171 -10.90 3.53 -19.98
C VAL A 171 -10.94 3.74 -21.48
N LEU A 172 -9.82 3.50 -22.20
CA LEU A 172 -9.75 3.66 -23.66
C LEU A 172 -10.70 2.71 -24.39
N VAL A 173 -10.73 1.43 -24.00
CA VAL A 173 -11.62 0.43 -24.62
C VAL A 173 -13.09 0.80 -24.41
N ILE A 174 -13.47 1.19 -23.20
CA ILE A 174 -14.85 1.59 -22.90
C ILE A 174 -15.23 2.88 -23.66
N ALA A 175 -14.31 3.84 -23.78
CA ALA A 175 -14.53 5.07 -24.51
C ALA A 175 -14.75 4.82 -26.03
N ILE A 176 -13.95 3.96 -26.66
CA ILE A 176 -14.09 3.58 -28.08
C ILE A 176 -15.45 2.94 -28.35
N THR A 177 -15.96 2.16 -27.43
CA THR A 177 -17.27 1.48 -27.55
C THR A 177 -18.46 2.35 -27.16
N ARG A 178 -18.23 3.63 -26.84
CA ARG A 178 -19.25 4.66 -26.55
C ARG A 178 -20.14 4.37 -25.33
N ALA A 179 -19.70 3.59 -24.38
CA ALA A 179 -20.39 3.41 -23.11
C ALA A 179 -20.12 4.60 -22.17
N ALA A 180 -20.75 5.74 -22.42
CA ALA A 180 -20.42 7.04 -21.81
C ALA A 180 -20.42 7.02 -20.27
N TYR A 181 -21.44 6.44 -19.64
CA TYR A 181 -21.51 6.38 -18.17
C TYR A 181 -20.39 5.51 -17.57
N ALA A 182 -20.15 4.32 -18.15
CA ALA A 182 -19.06 3.45 -17.74
C ALA A 182 -17.70 4.12 -17.92
N THR A 183 -17.49 4.83 -19.04
CA THR A 183 -16.27 5.60 -19.31
C THR A 183 -16.05 6.69 -18.26
N SER A 184 -17.08 7.46 -17.92
CA SER A 184 -16.98 8.55 -16.96
C SER A 184 -16.58 8.03 -15.57
N VAL A 185 -17.22 6.97 -15.09
CA VAL A 185 -16.90 6.38 -13.78
C VAL A 185 -15.52 5.73 -13.77
N ALA A 186 -15.16 4.98 -14.81
CA ALA A 186 -13.83 4.38 -14.95
C ALA A 186 -12.72 5.45 -15.01
N PHE A 187 -12.97 6.58 -15.70
CA PHE A 187 -12.05 7.70 -15.76
C PHE A 187 -11.84 8.37 -14.39
N ILE A 188 -12.93 8.56 -13.62
CA ILE A 188 -12.86 9.09 -12.27
C ILE A 188 -11.99 8.17 -11.38
N LEU A 189 -12.23 6.86 -11.41
CA LEU A 189 -11.44 5.89 -10.63
C LEU A 189 -9.98 5.90 -11.07
N MET A 190 -9.69 5.98 -12.37
CA MET A 190 -8.33 6.11 -12.88
C MET A 190 -7.65 7.39 -12.39
N THR A 191 -8.38 8.51 -12.36
CA THR A 191 -7.87 9.80 -11.88
C THR A 191 -7.56 9.74 -10.38
N ILE A 192 -8.46 9.18 -9.57
CA ILE A 192 -8.24 8.95 -8.14
C ILE A 192 -6.98 8.10 -7.93
N LYS A 193 -6.83 7.03 -8.70
CA LYS A 193 -5.65 6.16 -8.65
C LYS A 193 -4.37 6.92 -8.98
N GLY A 194 -4.39 7.77 -10.01
CA GLY A 194 -3.26 8.63 -10.36
C GLY A 194 -2.87 9.58 -9.22
N LEU A 195 -3.85 10.22 -8.57
CA LEU A 195 -3.62 11.10 -7.42
C LEU A 195 -3.05 10.35 -6.22
N LEU A 196 -3.53 9.15 -5.94
CA LEU A 196 -2.98 8.28 -4.88
C LEU A 196 -1.52 7.91 -5.16
N LEU A 197 -1.18 7.58 -6.42
CA LEU A 197 0.20 7.30 -6.84
C LEU A 197 1.12 8.49 -6.66
N LEU A 198 0.71 9.69 -7.11
CA LEU A 198 1.48 10.91 -6.93
C LEU A 198 1.73 11.23 -5.45
N LYS A 199 0.73 11.02 -4.60
CA LYS A 199 0.88 11.20 -3.15
C LYS A 199 1.83 10.18 -2.55
N ARG A 200 1.77 8.92 -3.00
CA ARG A 200 2.64 7.83 -2.57
C ARG A 200 4.12 8.09 -2.88
N GLU A 201 4.41 8.66 -4.04
CA GLU A 201 5.79 8.99 -4.43
C GLU A 201 6.38 10.16 -3.64
N LYS A 202 5.55 11.08 -3.18
CA LYS A 202 5.98 12.22 -2.36
C LYS A 202 6.19 11.87 -0.88
N THR A 203 5.68 10.73 -0.44
CA THR A 203 5.78 10.24 0.95
C THR A 203 6.92 9.25 1.12
#